data_023f93443b3de203c02c2a5a02b00712
#
_entry.id   023f93443b3de203c02c2a5a02b00712
#
_cell.length_a   1.000
_cell.length_b   1.000
_cell.length_c   1.000
_cell.angle_alpha   90.00
_cell.angle_beta   90.00
_cell.angle_gamma   90.00
#
_symmetry.space_group_name_H-M   'P 1'
#
loop_
_entity.id
_entity.type
_entity.pdbx_description
1 polymer ?
#
loop_
_entity_poly.entity_id
_entity_poly.type
_entity_poly.pdbx_seq_one_letter_code
_entity_poly.pdbx_strand_id
1 'polypeptide(L)'
;APAPLRRCILNCASTFTKDHELVCRHAQNDLHTTTNILVSDLADTCVTGFTPADGDTPAAAECRTSELTLEQFRTLVPKMDSADKSATTAEDYQGGVAPWRTQLYSDKADLMTHAESIELFKSLGAKFTPELKSPSVEMPHEGFSQEDYAQKMIDEYKDAGVPASDVWAQSFNLDDVLYWIKAEPEFGKQAVYLVQWEDGFDEQNPETWAEDFASLKEQGVNYLGASLNMLLTDKDGAIAASDYAKAAKDAGIELIAWTLERSGPLGNGGGWYFQSVGDVGKGTTGANGGRGR
;
A
#
# COMPACT_ATOMS: atom_id res chain seq x y z
N ALA A 1 3.55 25.05 -20.27
CA ALA A 1 4.01 23.74 -19.79
C ALA A 1 3.51 23.56 -18.36
N PRO A 2 2.96 22.39 -17.94
CA PRO A 2 2.62 22.15 -16.54
C PRO A 2 3.89 22.28 -15.69
N ALA A 3 3.75 22.80 -14.45
CA ALA A 3 4.86 22.88 -13.53
C ALA A 3 5.42 21.47 -13.29
N PRO A 4 6.75 21.27 -13.28
CA PRO A 4 7.31 19.95 -13.07
C PRO A 4 6.91 19.42 -11.70
N LEU A 5 6.52 18.15 -11.63
CA LEU A 5 6.15 17.41 -10.40
C LEU A 5 7.35 17.19 -9.44
N ARG A 6 8.37 18.05 -9.53
CA ARG A 6 9.65 17.93 -8.78
C ARG A 6 9.55 17.84 -7.25
N ARG A 7 8.33 17.96 -6.70
CA ARG A 7 8.03 17.80 -5.28
C ARG A 7 7.06 16.67 -4.98
N CYS A 8 6.60 15.94 -6.00
CA CYS A 8 5.76 14.76 -5.79
C CYS A 8 6.63 13.55 -5.55
N ILE A 9 6.21 12.72 -4.60
CA ILE A 9 6.74 11.38 -4.36
C ILE A 9 5.64 10.42 -4.81
N LEU A 10 5.96 9.47 -5.68
CA LEU A 10 4.99 8.53 -6.23
C LEU A 10 5.29 7.12 -5.74
N ASN A 11 4.23 6.34 -5.55
CA ASN A 11 4.27 4.98 -5.05
C ASN A 11 3.91 3.98 -6.16
N CYS A 12 4.70 2.89 -6.26
CA CYS A 12 4.27 1.63 -6.82
C CYS A 12 4.38 0.60 -5.69
N ALA A 13 3.25 0.19 -5.12
CA ALA A 13 3.21 -0.97 -4.25
C ALA A 13 3.51 -2.21 -5.09
N SER A 14 4.57 -2.94 -4.74
CA SER A 14 5.13 -4.00 -5.57
C SER A 14 4.82 -5.38 -4.99
N THR A 15 4.42 -6.30 -5.85
CA THR A 15 4.33 -7.74 -5.61
C THR A 15 5.10 -8.46 -6.70
N PHE A 16 5.28 -9.78 -6.60
CA PHE A 16 5.99 -10.55 -7.63
C PHE A 16 5.08 -11.53 -8.35
N THR A 17 5.41 -11.79 -9.62
CA THR A 17 4.81 -12.82 -10.49
C THR A 17 5.48 -14.18 -10.28
N LYS A 18 4.94 -15.24 -10.89
CA LYS A 18 5.49 -16.60 -10.87
C LYS A 18 6.93 -16.68 -11.39
N ASP A 19 7.26 -15.85 -12.37
CA ASP A 19 8.61 -15.71 -12.94
C ASP A 19 9.43 -14.62 -12.24
N HIS A 20 9.03 -14.24 -11.01
CA HIS A 20 9.71 -13.33 -10.09
C HIS A 20 9.86 -11.89 -10.62
N GLU A 21 9.03 -11.46 -11.57
CA GLU A 21 9.01 -10.05 -12.01
C GLU A 21 8.17 -9.19 -11.06
N LEU A 22 8.67 -8.00 -10.72
CA LEU A 22 7.94 -7.08 -9.85
C LEU A 22 6.86 -6.34 -10.62
N VAL A 23 5.64 -6.35 -10.10
CA VAL A 23 4.46 -5.69 -10.68
C VAL A 23 3.78 -4.77 -9.67
N CYS A 24 3.22 -3.65 -10.17
CA CYS A 24 2.56 -2.67 -9.33
C CYS A 24 1.15 -3.15 -8.93
N ARG A 25 1.03 -3.75 -7.73
CA ARG A 25 -0.23 -4.18 -7.12
C ARG A 25 -0.27 -3.84 -5.64
N HIS A 26 -1.46 -3.47 -5.14
CA HIS A 26 -1.63 -3.13 -3.72
C HIS A 26 -1.50 -4.36 -2.80
N ALA A 27 -1.85 -5.55 -3.30
CA ALA A 27 -1.63 -6.81 -2.61
C ALA A 27 -1.29 -7.90 -3.63
N GLN A 28 -0.58 -8.95 -3.21
CA GLN A 28 -0.25 -10.09 -4.08
C GLN A 28 -1.51 -10.84 -4.50
N ASN A 29 -2.53 -10.86 -3.64
CA ASN A 29 -3.76 -11.64 -3.79
C ASN A 29 -4.98 -10.80 -4.17
N ASP A 30 -4.82 -9.65 -4.84
CA ASP A 30 -5.91 -8.73 -5.16
C ASP A 30 -6.43 -8.81 -6.61
N LEU A 31 -5.91 -9.72 -7.45
CA LEU A 31 -6.25 -9.75 -8.87
C LEU A 31 -7.75 -9.96 -9.15
N HIS A 32 -8.45 -10.67 -8.28
CA HIS A 32 -9.89 -10.93 -8.40
C HIS A 32 -10.75 -9.68 -8.13
N THR A 33 -10.22 -8.67 -7.45
CA THR A 33 -10.92 -7.39 -7.19
C THR A 33 -10.42 -6.24 -8.04
N THR A 34 -9.24 -6.38 -8.65
CA THR A 34 -8.53 -5.29 -9.34
C THR A 34 -8.35 -5.53 -10.84
N THR A 35 -8.75 -6.70 -11.34
CA THR A 35 -8.68 -7.08 -12.76
C THR A 35 -9.89 -7.88 -13.19
N ASN A 36 -9.97 -8.22 -14.48
CA ASN A 36 -10.99 -9.09 -15.05
C ASN A 36 -10.66 -10.59 -14.96
N ILE A 37 -9.71 -11.01 -14.13
CA ILE A 37 -9.18 -12.40 -14.10
C ILE A 37 -10.28 -13.46 -14.01
N LEU A 38 -11.31 -13.25 -13.17
CA LEU A 38 -12.38 -14.22 -12.94
C LEU A 38 -13.27 -14.49 -14.17
N VAL A 39 -13.23 -13.61 -15.17
CA VAL A 39 -13.98 -13.72 -16.44
C VAL A 39 -13.06 -13.81 -17.65
N SER A 40 -11.79 -14.14 -17.42
CA SER A 40 -10.77 -14.34 -18.45
C SER A 40 -10.39 -15.81 -18.56
N ASP A 41 -9.57 -16.16 -19.56
CA ASP A 41 -9.01 -17.51 -19.74
C ASP A 41 -8.04 -17.91 -18.61
N LEU A 42 -7.71 -16.99 -17.71
CA LEU A 42 -6.83 -17.21 -16.55
C LEU A 42 -7.60 -17.47 -15.25
N ALA A 43 -8.94 -17.56 -15.28
CA ALA A 43 -9.74 -17.78 -14.07
C ALA A 43 -9.33 -19.06 -13.30
N ASP A 44 -8.94 -20.11 -13.99
CA ASP A 44 -8.53 -21.38 -13.41
C ASP A 44 -7.15 -21.32 -12.72
N THR A 45 -6.40 -20.23 -12.86
CA THR A 45 -5.12 -20.03 -12.16
C THR A 45 -5.32 -19.47 -10.74
N CYS A 46 -6.52 -19.03 -10.40
CA CYS A 46 -6.81 -18.50 -9.07
C CYS A 46 -6.66 -19.59 -8.00
N VAL A 47 -6.06 -19.23 -6.85
CA VAL A 47 -5.91 -20.13 -5.69
C VAL A 47 -7.26 -20.62 -5.20
N THR A 48 -8.24 -19.70 -5.18
CA THR A 48 -9.64 -20.01 -4.95
C THR A 48 -10.46 -19.40 -6.08
N GLY A 49 -11.09 -20.23 -6.89
CA GLY A 49 -12.02 -19.79 -7.94
C GLY A 49 -13.23 -19.05 -7.34
N PHE A 50 -14.00 -18.39 -8.21
CA PHE A 50 -15.20 -17.69 -7.79
C PHE A 50 -16.16 -18.64 -7.06
N THR A 51 -16.60 -18.22 -5.88
CA THR A 51 -17.67 -18.87 -5.08
C THR A 51 -18.83 -17.89 -4.96
N PRO A 52 -20.04 -18.24 -5.40
CA PRO A 52 -21.20 -17.35 -5.33
C PRO A 52 -21.64 -17.08 -3.89
N ALA A 53 -22.33 -15.97 -3.68
CA ALA A 53 -23.01 -15.70 -2.41
C ALA A 53 -24.11 -16.75 -2.17
N ASP A 54 -24.22 -17.22 -0.91
CA ASP A 54 -25.26 -18.16 -0.47
C ASP A 54 -25.73 -17.78 0.94
N GLY A 55 -26.98 -17.32 1.06
CA GLY A 55 -27.53 -16.81 2.30
C GLY A 55 -26.68 -15.68 2.87
N ASP A 56 -26.17 -15.86 4.09
CA ASP A 56 -25.29 -14.90 4.77
C ASP A 56 -23.82 -15.04 4.38
N THR A 57 -23.45 -16.03 3.58
CA THR A 57 -22.08 -16.22 3.11
C THR A 57 -21.81 -15.33 1.89
N PRO A 58 -20.85 -14.40 1.97
CA PRO A 58 -20.56 -13.52 0.85
C PRO A 58 -19.84 -14.26 -0.29
N ALA A 59 -20.01 -13.75 -1.50
CA ALA A 59 -19.22 -14.19 -2.65
C ALA A 59 -17.73 -13.95 -2.40
N ALA A 60 -16.89 -14.87 -2.86
CA ALA A 60 -15.45 -14.85 -2.63
C ALA A 60 -14.65 -15.40 -3.81
N ALA A 61 -13.41 -14.98 -3.91
CA ALA A 61 -12.36 -15.55 -4.76
C ALA A 61 -11.00 -15.13 -4.21
N GLU A 62 -9.93 -15.81 -4.62
CA GLU A 62 -8.55 -15.39 -4.37
C GLU A 62 -7.67 -15.70 -5.57
N CYS A 63 -7.11 -14.65 -6.19
CA CYS A 63 -6.21 -14.78 -7.33
C CYS A 63 -4.94 -13.97 -7.07
N ARG A 64 -3.79 -14.63 -7.19
CA ARG A 64 -2.48 -14.07 -6.81
C ARG A 64 -1.62 -13.79 -8.04
N THR A 65 -0.77 -12.77 -7.94
CA THR A 65 0.24 -12.47 -8.96
C THR A 65 1.27 -13.60 -9.08
N SER A 66 1.61 -14.27 -7.97
CA SER A 66 2.55 -15.41 -7.94
C SER A 66 2.11 -16.65 -8.71
N GLU A 67 0.85 -16.73 -9.12
CA GLU A 67 0.34 -17.84 -9.94
C GLU A 67 0.45 -17.55 -11.44
N LEU A 68 0.80 -16.34 -11.85
CA LEU A 68 0.89 -15.88 -13.23
C LEU A 68 2.30 -15.49 -13.59
N THR A 69 2.73 -15.83 -14.82
CA THR A 69 3.91 -15.18 -15.41
C THR A 69 3.61 -13.73 -15.74
N LEU A 70 4.64 -12.89 -15.91
CA LEU A 70 4.46 -11.50 -16.36
C LEU A 70 3.70 -11.43 -17.69
N GLU A 71 3.96 -12.34 -18.63
CA GLU A 71 3.24 -12.39 -19.91
C GLU A 71 1.74 -12.60 -19.69
N GLN A 72 1.36 -13.56 -18.83
CA GLN A 72 -0.04 -13.81 -18.47
C GLN A 72 -0.66 -12.60 -17.76
N PHE A 73 0.05 -12.04 -16.76
CA PHE A 73 -0.42 -10.87 -16.02
C PHE A 73 -0.78 -9.70 -16.94
N ARG A 74 0.02 -9.46 -17.99
CA ARG A 74 -0.20 -8.38 -18.96
C ARG A 74 -1.42 -8.58 -19.87
N THR A 75 -2.00 -9.77 -19.95
CA THR A 75 -3.23 -10.01 -20.71
C THR A 75 -4.50 -9.58 -19.97
N LEU A 76 -4.39 -9.35 -18.66
CA LEU A 76 -5.52 -8.93 -17.84
C LEU A 76 -5.90 -7.46 -18.11
N VAL A 77 -7.17 -7.16 -17.94
CA VAL A 77 -7.70 -5.79 -17.98
C VAL A 77 -7.88 -5.27 -16.57
N PRO A 78 -7.22 -4.16 -16.18
CA PRO A 78 -7.38 -3.58 -14.86
C PRO A 78 -8.77 -2.99 -14.67
N LYS A 79 -9.25 -2.98 -13.44
CA LYS A 79 -10.49 -2.34 -13.01
C LYS A 79 -10.31 -1.63 -11.68
N MET A 80 -11.26 -0.79 -11.30
CA MET A 80 -11.31 -0.21 -9.97
C MET A 80 -11.43 -1.33 -8.92
N ASP A 81 -10.58 -1.29 -7.90
CA ASP A 81 -10.61 -2.25 -6.80
C ASP A 81 -11.98 -2.27 -6.12
N SER A 82 -12.70 -3.34 -6.33
CA SER A 82 -14.04 -3.57 -5.79
C SER A 82 -14.51 -5.00 -6.06
N ALA A 83 -15.47 -5.46 -5.27
CA ALA A 83 -16.21 -6.70 -5.52
C ALA A 83 -17.64 -6.59 -4.98
N ASP A 84 -18.61 -7.06 -5.74
CA ASP A 84 -19.96 -7.23 -5.22
C ASP A 84 -20.03 -8.53 -4.40
N LYS A 85 -20.03 -8.39 -3.08
CA LYS A 85 -20.07 -9.53 -2.15
C LYS A 85 -21.40 -10.26 -2.12
N SER A 86 -22.45 -9.73 -2.78
CA SER A 86 -23.74 -10.38 -2.94
C SER A 86 -23.89 -11.13 -4.28
N ALA A 87 -22.87 -11.11 -5.12
CA ALA A 87 -22.90 -11.66 -6.46
C ALA A 87 -23.09 -13.18 -6.49
N THR A 88 -23.87 -13.66 -7.46
CA THR A 88 -24.07 -15.09 -7.74
C THR A 88 -23.36 -15.55 -9.02
N THR A 89 -22.76 -14.61 -9.76
CA THR A 89 -21.94 -14.87 -10.95
C THR A 89 -20.60 -14.15 -10.85
N ALA A 90 -19.58 -14.65 -11.57
CA ALA A 90 -18.27 -14.00 -11.61
C ALA A 90 -18.34 -12.63 -12.30
N GLU A 91 -19.20 -12.46 -13.27
CA GLU A 91 -19.46 -11.19 -13.97
C GLU A 91 -19.99 -10.12 -13.01
N ASP A 92 -21.01 -10.45 -12.22
CA ASP A 92 -21.59 -9.51 -11.25
C ASP A 92 -20.60 -9.18 -10.12
N TYR A 93 -19.76 -10.15 -9.74
CA TYR A 93 -18.71 -9.96 -8.73
C TYR A 93 -17.72 -8.87 -9.12
N GLN A 94 -17.48 -8.61 -10.43
CA GLN A 94 -16.63 -7.52 -10.91
C GLN A 94 -17.17 -6.12 -10.55
N GLY A 95 -18.41 -6.00 -10.14
CA GLY A 95 -19.08 -4.76 -9.73
C GLY A 95 -18.69 -4.29 -8.33
N GLY A 96 -19.62 -3.62 -7.64
CA GLY A 96 -19.46 -3.20 -6.24
C GLY A 96 -18.65 -1.93 -6.04
N VAL A 97 -18.27 -1.21 -7.09
CA VAL A 97 -17.57 0.07 -6.96
C VAL A 97 -18.44 1.08 -6.24
N ALA A 98 -17.92 1.66 -5.16
CA ALA A 98 -18.62 2.68 -4.41
C ALA A 98 -18.97 3.88 -5.30
N PRO A 99 -20.21 4.40 -5.25
CA PRO A 99 -20.70 5.42 -6.19
C PRO A 99 -19.98 6.77 -6.09
N TRP A 100 -19.26 7.01 -5.00
CA TRP A 100 -18.45 8.22 -4.79
C TRP A 100 -17.02 8.11 -5.36
N ARG A 101 -16.61 6.91 -5.83
CA ARG A 101 -15.27 6.72 -6.41
C ARG A 101 -15.27 7.04 -7.90
N THR A 102 -14.24 7.73 -8.34
CA THR A 102 -14.02 8.01 -9.76
C THR A 102 -13.49 6.76 -10.47
N GLN A 103 -14.17 6.37 -11.56
CA GLN A 103 -13.78 5.23 -12.39
C GLN A 103 -13.24 5.64 -13.78
N LEU A 104 -12.91 6.94 -13.95
CA LEU A 104 -12.37 7.43 -15.21
C LEU A 104 -11.09 6.70 -15.59
N TYR A 105 -11.08 6.12 -16.79
CA TYR A 105 -9.92 5.43 -17.37
C TYR A 105 -9.45 4.16 -16.65
N SER A 106 -10.20 3.61 -15.69
CA SER A 106 -9.80 2.40 -14.96
C SER A 106 -9.58 1.19 -15.89
N ASP A 107 -10.42 1.03 -16.91
CA ASP A 107 -10.35 0.01 -17.95
C ASP A 107 -9.30 0.30 -19.06
N LYS A 108 -8.65 1.43 -18.99
CA LYS A 108 -7.61 1.90 -19.95
C LYS A 108 -6.25 2.10 -19.28
N ALA A 109 -6.14 1.73 -18.02
CA ALA A 109 -4.86 1.77 -17.32
C ALA A 109 -3.99 0.59 -17.78
N ASP A 110 -2.68 0.78 -17.74
CA ASP A 110 -1.72 -0.28 -18.00
C ASP A 110 -1.41 -1.04 -16.71
N LEU A 111 -1.27 -2.35 -16.82
CA LEU A 111 -0.71 -3.20 -15.76
C LEU A 111 0.82 -3.12 -15.85
N MET A 112 1.41 -2.31 -15.01
CA MET A 112 2.84 -1.98 -15.07
C MET A 112 3.68 -2.90 -14.21
N THR A 113 4.92 -3.18 -14.68
CA THR A 113 5.99 -3.65 -13.81
C THR A 113 6.50 -2.51 -12.93
N HIS A 114 7.21 -2.86 -11.86
CA HIS A 114 7.87 -1.86 -11.02
C HIS A 114 8.94 -1.10 -11.82
N ALA A 115 9.73 -1.78 -12.65
CA ALA A 115 10.71 -1.14 -13.54
C ALA A 115 10.07 -0.12 -14.51
N GLU A 116 8.92 -0.46 -15.13
CA GLU A 116 8.19 0.47 -15.99
C GLU A 116 7.68 1.68 -15.22
N SER A 117 7.24 1.49 -13.96
CA SER A 117 6.79 2.58 -13.11
C SER A 117 7.94 3.54 -12.76
N ILE A 118 9.15 3.01 -12.56
CA ILE A 118 10.34 3.83 -12.31
C ILE A 118 10.60 4.75 -13.50
N GLU A 119 10.61 4.23 -14.72
CA GLU A 119 10.82 5.04 -15.92
C GLU A 119 9.72 6.09 -16.12
N LEU A 120 8.47 5.73 -15.87
CA LEU A 120 7.36 6.68 -15.91
C LEU A 120 7.57 7.83 -14.91
N PHE A 121 7.86 7.51 -13.65
CA PHE A 121 8.00 8.52 -12.58
C PHE A 121 9.24 9.40 -12.80
N LYS A 122 10.35 8.83 -13.31
CA LYS A 122 11.51 9.61 -13.79
C LYS A 122 11.11 10.63 -14.85
N SER A 123 10.31 10.21 -15.83
CA SER A 123 9.86 11.11 -16.92
C SER A 123 9.03 12.28 -16.41
N LEU A 124 8.32 12.09 -15.29
CA LEU A 124 7.54 13.12 -14.60
C LEU A 124 8.37 14.00 -13.66
N GLY A 125 9.63 13.64 -13.42
CA GLY A 125 10.51 14.32 -12.47
C GLY A 125 10.09 14.13 -11.01
N ALA A 126 9.39 13.03 -10.70
CA ALA A 126 8.97 12.68 -9.36
C ALA A 126 10.07 11.93 -8.60
N LYS A 127 9.92 11.83 -7.27
CA LYS A 127 10.67 10.94 -6.39
C LYS A 127 9.84 9.70 -6.10
N PHE A 128 10.41 8.74 -5.36
CA PHE A 128 9.87 7.38 -5.25
C PHE A 128 9.66 6.97 -3.79
N THR A 129 8.52 6.35 -3.54
CA THR A 129 8.23 5.68 -2.26
C THR A 129 7.64 4.30 -2.53
N PRO A 130 8.43 3.37 -3.12
CA PRO A 130 7.93 2.03 -3.42
C PRO A 130 7.62 1.28 -2.13
N GLU A 131 6.55 0.50 -2.15
CA GLU A 131 6.20 -0.39 -1.06
C GLU A 131 6.43 -1.84 -1.47
N LEU A 132 7.27 -2.55 -0.71
CA LEU A 132 7.40 -4.00 -0.82
C LEU A 132 6.23 -4.63 -0.06
N LYS A 133 5.27 -5.19 -0.80
CA LYS A 133 4.08 -5.79 -0.20
C LYS A 133 4.41 -7.13 0.44
N SER A 134 3.83 -7.39 1.60
CA SER A 134 3.95 -8.71 2.23
C SER A 134 3.43 -9.80 1.28
N PRO A 135 4.20 -10.87 1.04
CA PRO A 135 3.74 -11.99 0.23
C PRO A 135 2.51 -12.67 0.84
N SER A 136 1.61 -13.13 -0.03
CA SER A 136 0.48 -14.00 0.35
C SER A 136 0.83 -15.49 0.22
N VAL A 137 2.10 -15.78 0.01
CA VAL A 137 2.69 -17.13 -0.06
C VAL A 137 3.77 -17.28 0.99
N GLU A 138 4.06 -18.52 1.39
CA GLU A 138 5.19 -18.80 2.28
C GLU A 138 6.51 -18.54 1.54
N MET A 139 7.43 -17.85 2.21
CA MET A 139 8.77 -17.56 1.67
C MET A 139 9.80 -18.51 2.29
N PRO A 140 10.79 -19.02 1.51
CA PRO A 140 11.03 -18.78 0.09
C PRO A 140 9.97 -19.45 -0.81
N HIS A 141 9.52 -18.72 -1.83
CA HIS A 141 8.56 -19.25 -2.82
C HIS A 141 9.29 -19.63 -4.11
N GLU A 142 9.21 -20.89 -4.51
CA GLU A 142 9.89 -21.44 -5.70
C GLU A 142 11.39 -21.06 -5.81
N GLY A 143 12.07 -20.97 -4.66
CA GLY A 143 13.49 -20.61 -4.57
C GLY A 143 13.76 -19.11 -4.48
N PHE A 144 12.74 -18.26 -4.56
CA PHE A 144 12.84 -16.82 -4.39
C PHE A 144 12.65 -16.47 -2.92
N SER A 145 13.71 -16.02 -2.27
CA SER A 145 13.66 -15.67 -0.84
C SER A 145 13.08 -14.28 -0.60
N GLN A 146 12.73 -13.99 0.66
CA GLN A 146 12.29 -12.65 1.06
C GLN A 146 13.40 -11.60 0.82
N GLU A 147 14.66 -11.98 1.06
CA GLU A 147 15.80 -11.10 0.80
C GLU A 147 16.00 -10.87 -0.71
N ASP A 148 15.84 -11.90 -1.57
CA ASP A 148 15.89 -11.74 -3.04
C ASP A 148 14.79 -10.78 -3.52
N TYR A 149 13.60 -10.89 -2.95
CA TYR A 149 12.49 -10.01 -3.26
C TYR A 149 12.77 -8.56 -2.85
N ALA A 150 13.28 -8.34 -1.64
CA ALA A 150 13.65 -7.02 -1.15
C ALA A 150 14.81 -6.42 -1.96
N GLN A 151 15.81 -7.25 -2.32
CA GLN A 151 16.95 -6.83 -3.13
C GLN A 151 16.54 -6.45 -4.55
N LYS A 152 15.70 -7.27 -5.21
CA LYS A 152 15.24 -7.00 -6.58
C LYS A 152 14.59 -5.62 -6.69
N MET A 153 13.80 -5.20 -5.71
CA MET A 153 13.21 -3.84 -5.73
C MET A 153 14.26 -2.74 -5.74
N ILE A 154 15.34 -2.88 -4.97
CA ILE A 154 16.43 -1.91 -4.95
C ILE A 154 17.27 -1.97 -6.24
N ASP A 155 17.53 -3.17 -6.76
CA ASP A 155 18.30 -3.35 -7.98
C ASP A 155 17.63 -2.69 -9.19
N GLU A 156 16.30 -2.74 -9.30
CA GLU A 156 15.57 -2.04 -10.37
C GLU A 156 15.77 -0.50 -10.32
N TYR A 157 15.90 0.11 -9.13
CA TYR A 157 16.28 1.52 -9.00
C TYR A 157 17.74 1.79 -9.41
N LYS A 158 18.66 0.89 -9.05
CA LYS A 158 20.06 1.00 -9.45
C LYS A 158 20.22 0.89 -10.97
N ASP A 159 19.55 -0.10 -11.57
CA ASP A 159 19.57 -0.33 -13.02
C ASP A 159 18.97 0.84 -13.79
N ALA A 160 17.96 1.49 -13.25
CA ALA A 160 17.38 2.71 -13.79
C ALA A 160 18.24 3.98 -13.54
N GLY A 161 19.34 3.86 -12.79
CA GLY A 161 20.21 4.99 -12.45
C GLY A 161 19.57 6.04 -11.54
N VAL A 162 18.61 5.62 -10.68
CA VAL A 162 17.94 6.50 -9.72
C VAL A 162 18.84 6.69 -8.50
N PRO A 163 19.14 7.94 -8.08
CA PRO A 163 19.90 8.17 -6.85
C PRO A 163 19.14 7.64 -5.63
N ALA A 164 19.83 6.95 -4.73
CA ALA A 164 19.25 6.46 -3.47
C ALA A 164 18.54 7.57 -2.67
N SER A 165 19.05 8.80 -2.72
CA SER A 165 18.45 9.98 -2.07
C SER A 165 17.08 10.40 -2.62
N ASP A 166 16.63 9.79 -3.69
CA ASP A 166 15.32 10.04 -4.27
C ASP A 166 14.32 8.90 -4.01
N VAL A 167 14.72 7.86 -3.23
CA VAL A 167 13.92 6.65 -2.97
C VAL A 167 13.71 6.46 -1.47
N TRP A 168 12.43 6.34 -1.05
CA TRP A 168 11.98 5.95 0.28
C TRP A 168 11.33 4.57 0.18
N ALA A 169 12.13 3.51 0.11
CA ALA A 169 11.65 2.14 0.09
C ALA A 169 10.95 1.81 1.41
N GLN A 170 9.76 1.23 1.33
CA GLN A 170 8.94 1.00 2.52
C GLN A 170 8.40 -0.43 2.59
N SER A 171 8.27 -0.97 3.80
CA SER A 171 7.67 -2.27 4.08
C SER A 171 7.02 -2.30 5.46
N PHE A 172 5.93 -3.08 5.59
CA PHE A 172 5.36 -3.46 6.89
C PHE A 172 6.17 -4.56 7.59
N ASN A 173 7.07 -5.23 6.87
CA ASN A 173 7.99 -6.20 7.45
C ASN A 173 9.28 -5.48 7.88
N LEU A 174 9.55 -5.43 9.18
CA LEU A 174 10.76 -4.80 9.72
C LEU A 174 12.04 -5.46 9.18
N ASP A 175 12.04 -6.77 8.96
CA ASP A 175 13.20 -7.49 8.45
C ASP A 175 13.63 -7.01 7.05
N ASP A 176 12.69 -6.61 6.19
CA ASP A 176 12.99 -5.99 4.88
C ASP A 176 13.72 -4.66 5.05
N VAL A 177 13.23 -3.83 5.98
CA VAL A 177 13.84 -2.52 6.28
C VAL A 177 15.24 -2.68 6.83
N LEU A 178 15.43 -3.62 7.77
CA LEU A 178 16.75 -3.92 8.35
C LEU A 178 17.69 -4.56 7.32
N TYR A 179 17.17 -5.37 6.39
CA TYR A 179 17.93 -5.87 5.26
C TYR A 179 18.49 -4.71 4.43
N TRP A 180 17.65 -3.76 4.01
CA TRP A 180 18.11 -2.60 3.23
C TRP A 180 19.11 -1.73 4.00
N ILE A 181 18.89 -1.51 5.29
CA ILE A 181 19.85 -0.75 6.14
C ILE A 181 21.22 -1.41 6.13
N LYS A 182 21.28 -2.73 6.18
CA LYS A 182 22.52 -3.51 6.23
C LYS A 182 23.17 -3.73 4.86
N ALA A 183 22.36 -4.20 3.89
CA ALA A 183 22.87 -4.64 2.58
C ALA A 183 22.99 -3.47 1.59
N GLU A 184 22.13 -2.45 1.70
CA GLU A 184 22.02 -1.32 0.79
C GLU A 184 22.02 0.02 1.55
N PRO A 185 23.10 0.35 2.28
CA PRO A 185 23.11 1.43 3.26
C PRO A 185 22.75 2.80 2.69
N GLU A 186 22.99 3.08 1.40
CA GLU A 186 22.59 4.36 0.81
C GLU A 186 21.06 4.45 0.63
N PHE A 187 20.39 3.37 0.26
CA PHE A 187 18.92 3.27 0.23
C PHE A 187 18.34 3.13 1.63
N GLY A 188 18.99 2.34 2.49
CA GLY A 188 18.58 2.08 3.87
C GLY A 188 18.50 3.35 4.73
N LYS A 189 19.26 4.40 4.42
CA LYS A 189 19.15 5.72 5.11
C LYS A 189 17.74 6.30 5.05
N GLN A 190 16.98 6.02 4.01
CA GLN A 190 15.63 6.51 3.77
C GLN A 190 14.59 5.40 3.78
N ALA A 191 14.97 4.18 4.13
CA ALA A 191 14.01 3.08 4.28
C ALA A 191 12.98 3.41 5.35
N VAL A 192 11.71 3.08 5.07
CA VAL A 192 10.56 3.43 5.89
C VAL A 192 9.97 2.15 6.47
N TYR A 193 9.92 2.06 7.79
CA TYR A 193 9.15 1.02 8.45
C TYR A 193 7.68 1.44 8.51
N LEU A 194 6.81 0.71 7.83
CA LEU A 194 5.37 0.93 7.84
C LEU A 194 4.76 0.22 9.05
N VAL A 195 3.91 0.92 9.76
CA VAL A 195 3.19 0.38 10.92
C VAL A 195 1.70 0.70 10.83
N GLN A 196 0.89 -0.19 11.38
CA GLN A 196 -0.53 0.03 11.55
C GLN A 196 -0.92 -0.31 12.99
N TRP A 197 -2.02 0.27 13.45
CA TRP A 197 -2.54 0.00 14.79
C TRP A 197 -3.15 -1.40 14.87
N GLU A 198 -3.09 -1.97 16.05
CA GLU A 198 -3.78 -3.20 16.43
C GLU A 198 -4.99 -2.90 17.34
N ASP A 199 -5.80 -3.92 17.60
CA ASP A 199 -6.91 -3.80 18.53
C ASP A 199 -6.41 -3.41 19.93
N GLY A 200 -7.01 -2.35 20.48
CA GLY A 200 -6.61 -1.81 21.78
C GLY A 200 -5.55 -0.72 21.72
N PHE A 201 -5.05 -0.37 20.55
CA PHE A 201 -4.13 0.76 20.37
C PHE A 201 -4.77 2.09 20.81
N ASP A 202 -4.04 2.85 21.63
CA ASP A 202 -4.38 4.22 22.06
C ASP A 202 -3.16 5.11 21.79
N GLU A 203 -3.31 6.10 20.92
CA GLU A 203 -2.24 7.00 20.50
C GLU A 203 -1.70 7.91 21.63
N GLN A 204 -2.37 7.90 22.79
CA GLN A 204 -1.96 8.63 24.00
C GLN A 204 -1.39 7.74 25.10
N ASN A 205 -1.50 6.41 24.96
CA ASN A 205 -1.04 5.45 25.98
C ASN A 205 0.12 4.59 25.50
N PRO A 206 1.37 4.88 25.92
CA PRO A 206 2.56 4.11 25.50
C PRO A 206 2.52 2.61 25.79
N GLU A 207 1.71 2.16 26.77
CA GLU A 207 1.60 0.74 27.10
C GLU A 207 0.86 -0.09 26.03
N THR A 208 0.20 0.59 25.08
CA THR A 208 -0.55 -0.03 23.99
C THR A 208 0.20 -0.04 22.65
N TRP A 209 1.41 0.52 22.60
CA TRP A 209 2.19 0.60 21.36
C TRP A 209 3.03 -0.65 21.17
N ALA A 210 3.10 -1.14 19.95
CA ALA A 210 3.96 -2.27 19.59
C ALA A 210 5.42 -1.85 19.39
N GLU A 211 5.68 -0.58 19.03
CA GLU A 211 6.98 -0.10 18.64
C GLU A 211 7.80 0.42 19.84
N ASP A 212 9.01 -0.10 19.97
CA ASP A 212 10.07 0.51 20.77
C ASP A 212 10.91 1.45 19.88
N PHE A 213 10.59 2.74 19.92
CA PHE A 213 11.23 3.73 19.06
C PHE A 213 12.74 3.87 19.33
N ALA A 214 13.20 3.69 20.56
CA ALA A 214 14.61 3.73 20.89
C ALA A 214 15.35 2.55 20.24
N SER A 215 14.80 1.36 20.34
CA SER A 215 15.33 0.15 19.71
C SER A 215 15.31 0.26 18.18
N LEU A 216 14.23 0.73 17.58
CA LEU A 216 14.16 0.97 16.13
C LEU A 216 15.26 1.94 15.66
N LYS A 217 15.46 3.02 16.42
CA LYS A 217 16.51 4.00 16.11
C LYS A 217 17.91 3.44 16.21
N GLU A 218 18.18 2.64 17.23
CA GLU A 218 19.48 1.94 17.40
C GLU A 218 19.75 0.96 16.26
N GLN A 219 18.73 0.34 15.70
CA GLN A 219 18.81 -0.53 14.52
C GLN A 219 18.98 0.23 13.20
N GLY A 220 18.94 1.57 13.24
CA GLY A 220 19.16 2.42 12.06
C GLY A 220 17.88 2.86 11.33
N VAL A 221 16.69 2.57 11.85
CA VAL A 221 15.42 3.03 11.28
C VAL A 221 15.30 4.54 11.47
N ASN A 222 15.25 5.28 10.37
CA ASN A 222 15.17 6.75 10.38
C ASN A 222 13.77 7.26 10.05
N TYR A 223 12.92 6.45 9.42
CA TYR A 223 11.58 6.83 8.98
C TYR A 223 10.55 5.80 9.43
N LEU A 224 9.46 6.28 9.97
CA LEU A 224 8.28 5.50 10.31
C LEU A 224 7.10 5.98 9.47
N GLY A 225 6.44 5.05 8.79
CA GLY A 225 5.21 5.31 8.05
C GLY A 225 4.01 4.83 8.85
N ALA A 226 3.22 5.75 9.42
CA ALA A 226 2.09 5.41 10.28
C ALA A 226 0.77 5.99 9.78
N SER A 227 -0.35 5.34 10.11
CA SER A 227 -1.67 5.84 9.77
C SER A 227 -2.00 7.12 10.55
N LEU A 228 -2.85 7.97 9.98
CA LEU A 228 -3.17 9.26 10.55
C LEU A 228 -3.75 9.17 11.97
N ASN A 229 -4.55 8.15 12.27
CA ASN A 229 -5.11 7.95 13.61
C ASN A 229 -4.08 7.62 14.69
N MET A 230 -2.90 7.12 14.30
CA MET A 230 -1.78 6.93 15.24
C MET A 230 -1.05 8.25 15.51
N LEU A 231 -0.99 9.12 14.52
CA LEU A 231 -0.19 10.35 14.55
C LEU A 231 -0.94 11.58 15.06
N LEU A 232 -2.26 11.55 15.03
CA LEU A 232 -3.12 12.67 15.38
C LEU A 232 -4.01 12.32 16.57
N THR A 233 -4.38 13.35 17.33
CA THR A 233 -5.35 13.25 18.41
C THR A 233 -6.24 14.49 18.45
N ASP A 234 -7.43 14.40 19.07
CA ASP A 234 -8.24 15.55 19.46
C ASP A 234 -7.72 16.07 20.81
N LYS A 235 -7.26 17.30 20.82
CA LYS A 235 -6.88 18.02 22.03
C LYS A 235 -7.71 19.27 22.18
N ASP A 236 -8.66 19.26 23.10
CA ASP A 236 -9.52 20.40 23.42
C ASP A 236 -10.29 20.95 22.19
N GLY A 237 -10.76 20.07 21.32
CA GLY A 237 -11.47 20.41 20.09
C GLY A 237 -10.57 20.87 18.94
N ALA A 238 -9.28 20.61 18.98
CA ALA A 238 -8.32 20.89 17.92
C ALA A 238 -7.48 19.65 17.56
N ILE A 239 -7.19 19.49 16.28
CA ILE A 239 -6.27 18.42 15.82
C ILE A 239 -4.85 18.76 16.28
N ALA A 240 -4.21 17.83 16.98
CA ALA A 240 -2.86 17.94 17.49
C ALA A 240 -2.05 16.67 17.18
N ALA A 241 -0.71 16.74 17.32
CA ALA A 241 0.11 15.58 17.30
C ALA A 241 -0.16 14.69 18.53
N SER A 242 -0.31 13.39 18.31
CA SER A 242 -0.46 12.40 19.37
C SER A 242 0.81 12.26 20.23
N ASP A 243 0.71 11.58 21.36
CA ASP A 243 1.90 11.26 22.15
C ASP A 243 2.75 10.20 21.47
N TYR A 244 2.14 9.29 20.70
CA TYR A 244 2.84 8.36 19.81
C TYR A 244 3.74 9.11 18.80
N ALA A 245 3.18 10.09 18.09
CA ALA A 245 3.94 10.90 17.13
C ALA A 245 5.09 11.67 17.78
N LYS A 246 4.86 12.24 18.97
CA LYS A 246 5.89 12.93 19.73
C LYS A 246 7.01 12.02 20.18
N ALA A 247 6.67 10.84 20.71
CA ALA A 247 7.66 9.85 21.17
C ALA A 247 8.55 9.37 20.01
N ALA A 248 8.00 9.09 18.84
CA ALA A 248 8.78 8.75 17.65
C ALA A 248 9.72 9.89 17.24
N LYS A 249 9.26 11.15 17.25
CA LYS A 249 10.08 12.33 16.94
C LYS A 249 11.16 12.55 17.99
N ASP A 250 10.87 12.37 19.27
CA ASP A 250 11.83 12.51 20.36
C ASP A 250 12.94 11.44 20.28
N ALA A 251 12.63 10.24 19.78
CA ALA A 251 13.62 9.22 19.44
C ALA A 251 14.44 9.53 18.18
N GLY A 252 14.14 10.63 17.46
CA GLY A 252 14.83 11.03 16.24
C GLY A 252 14.38 10.29 14.99
N ILE A 253 13.16 9.77 14.98
CA ILE A 253 12.53 9.12 13.82
C ILE A 253 11.67 10.15 13.08
N GLU A 254 11.83 10.25 11.78
CA GLU A 254 10.97 11.06 10.91
C GLU A 254 9.67 10.32 10.57
N LEU A 255 8.56 11.06 10.40
CA LEU A 255 7.24 10.48 10.21
C LEU A 255 6.72 10.72 8.79
N ILE A 256 6.16 9.68 8.20
CA ILE A 256 5.39 9.72 6.95
C ILE A 256 3.98 9.25 7.27
N ALA A 257 2.98 10.09 6.99
CA ALA A 257 1.58 9.77 7.29
C ALA A 257 0.87 9.13 6.09
N TRP A 258 0.02 8.17 6.37
CA TRP A 258 -0.93 7.60 5.42
C TRP A 258 -2.28 7.35 6.10
N THR A 259 -3.44 7.49 5.48
CA THR A 259 -3.74 7.95 4.12
C THR A 259 -4.88 8.96 4.16
N LEU A 260 -4.83 9.96 3.27
CA LEU A 260 -5.74 11.13 3.34
C LEU A 260 -7.12 10.88 2.74
N GLU A 261 -7.28 10.02 1.72
CA GLU A 261 -8.49 10.00 0.89
C GLU A 261 -9.19 8.65 0.80
N ARG A 262 -8.62 7.57 1.33
CA ARG A 262 -9.13 6.21 1.10
C ARG A 262 -10.42 5.87 1.85
N SER A 263 -10.74 6.60 2.90
CA SER A 263 -11.81 6.22 3.82
C SER A 263 -13.23 6.45 3.29
N GLY A 264 -13.41 7.23 2.23
CA GLY A 264 -14.71 7.56 1.67
C GLY A 264 -15.53 8.52 2.51
N PRO A 265 -16.78 8.82 2.09
CA PRO A 265 -17.68 9.72 2.80
C PRO A 265 -18.08 9.21 4.17
N LEU A 266 -18.10 10.07 5.18
CA LEU A 266 -18.53 9.74 6.54
C LEU A 266 -19.92 9.11 6.62
N GLY A 267 -20.86 9.59 5.79
CA GLY A 267 -22.23 9.06 5.73
C GLY A 267 -22.33 7.60 5.25
N ASN A 268 -21.27 7.09 4.61
CA ASN A 268 -21.16 5.73 4.06
C ASN A 268 -20.14 4.87 4.81
N GLY A 269 -19.87 5.17 6.09
CA GLY A 269 -18.89 4.45 6.90
C GLY A 269 -17.45 4.94 6.71
N GLY A 270 -17.25 6.15 6.14
CA GLY A 270 -15.95 6.81 6.06
C GLY A 270 -15.40 7.23 7.43
N GLY A 271 -14.26 7.93 7.43
CA GLY A 271 -13.59 8.33 8.66
C GLY A 271 -12.53 7.34 9.14
N TRP A 272 -12.33 6.24 8.43
CA TRP A 272 -11.24 5.31 8.64
C TRP A 272 -9.90 6.08 8.55
N TYR A 273 -8.99 5.86 9.44
CA TYR A 273 -7.75 6.62 9.66
C TYR A 273 -7.90 8.01 10.35
N PHE A 274 -9.12 8.40 10.74
CA PHE A 274 -9.38 9.67 11.44
C PHE A 274 -10.12 9.46 12.76
N GLN A 275 -10.22 8.22 13.23
CA GLN A 275 -10.97 7.87 14.43
C GLN A 275 -10.44 8.54 15.70
N SER A 276 -9.13 8.82 15.80
CA SER A 276 -8.51 9.48 16.95
C SER A 276 -8.82 10.97 17.08
N VAL A 277 -9.30 11.61 16.01
CA VAL A 277 -9.63 13.03 16.02
C VAL A 277 -11.13 13.30 16.17
N GLY A 278 -11.94 12.25 16.38
CA GLY A 278 -13.35 12.34 16.73
C GLY A 278 -14.16 13.28 15.84
N ASP A 279 -14.95 14.15 16.44
CA ASP A 279 -15.82 15.10 15.75
C ASP A 279 -15.05 16.22 15.05
N VAL A 280 -13.86 16.57 15.53
CA VAL A 280 -12.98 17.58 14.91
C VAL A 280 -12.53 17.13 13.52
N GLY A 281 -12.29 15.82 13.34
CA GLY A 281 -11.89 15.25 12.07
C GLY A 281 -13.01 15.17 11.01
N LYS A 282 -14.28 15.28 11.38
CA LYS A 282 -15.42 15.10 10.47
C LYS A 282 -15.42 16.04 9.27
N GLY A 283 -14.89 17.25 9.43
CA GLY A 283 -14.77 18.21 8.34
C GLY A 283 -13.61 17.92 7.36
N THR A 284 -12.70 17.02 7.73
CA THR A 284 -11.48 16.73 6.98
C THR A 284 -11.49 15.36 6.33
N THR A 285 -12.49 14.51 6.63
CA THR A 285 -12.61 13.14 6.13
C THR A 285 -13.61 13.02 4.99
N GLY A 286 -13.53 11.92 4.28
CA GLY A 286 -14.41 11.40 3.24
C GLY A 286 -15.37 12.34 2.54
N ALA A 287 -16.49 12.69 3.16
CA ALA A 287 -17.53 13.50 2.53
C ALA A 287 -17.04 14.88 2.06
N ASN A 288 -16.01 15.42 2.72
CA ASN A 288 -15.38 16.70 2.40
C ASN A 288 -13.91 16.54 2.00
N GLY A 289 -13.41 15.34 1.92
CA GLY A 289 -11.99 14.99 1.84
C GLY A 289 -11.24 15.46 0.61
N GLY A 290 -11.87 15.99 -0.36
CA GLY A 290 -11.21 16.57 -1.52
C GLY A 290 -10.97 18.09 -1.42
N ARG A 291 -11.35 18.71 -0.33
CA ARG A 291 -11.12 20.14 -0.14
C ARG A 291 -10.10 20.34 0.96
N GLY A 292 -8.82 20.15 0.59
CA GLY A 292 -7.74 20.62 1.43
C GLY A 292 -7.95 22.08 1.80
N ARG A 293 -7.88 22.34 3.07
CA ARG A 293 -7.67 23.69 3.58
C ARG A 293 -6.21 23.91 3.87
#